data_ffcb016f80caa0022f46d0a392113e6c
#
_entry.id   ffcb016f80caa0022f46d0a392113e6c
#
_cell.length_a   1.000
_cell.length_b   1.000
_cell.length_c   1.000
_cell.angle_alpha   90.00
_cell.angle_beta   90.00
_cell.angle_gamma   90.00
#
_symmetry.space_group_name_H-M   'P 1'
#
loop_
_entity.id
_entity.type
_entity.pdbx_description
1 polymer ?
#
loop_
_entity_poly.entity_id
_entity_poly.type
_entity_poly.pdbx_seq_one_letter_code
_entity_poly.pdbx_strand_id
1 'polypeptide(L)'
;MKRRLLSCLMVLAMILSLTACGSSDKKAEESKTEGNQTEGSKAETSAGTTADTGKEEKDYSWYTIRMYTNGNTTQMVDMVTDMAAEAGFTVSIDDSNVINGADAVIQAANENKDGDFMDGFNDTLWYQLLDGKYENLRVADWKPTWADKVGDYVLQDKVYGRGIQNVMLLYRTDEYGTNGKTLNFKHWSDIVDSGYTWYRQNKIGGTTNTNTNNALLYPYVDPESEAGGISVEGWKKLWRFCADGQVFMEDTYGFPPLNRGDVNLSIYFTSALYGAIQNAADSSDHPLLGTTEPENWALLKVEDGTYYIAEYMGILEREGRTPEEEEVVRAFAEWFGSTEVRAIIAEDRGTFPCNEDAAAMLYPDGVPEIFTSQKNMALTEVAGTGMTYLEYVNEHIAEWNNIQTNLGFYWSDQNSPVAEPDWDNIDWATITKSGGSK
;
A
#
# COMPACT_ATOMS: atom_id res chain seq x y z
N MET A 1 -0.09 17.59 22.79
CA MET A 1 -1.13 17.25 23.78
C MET A 1 -2.56 17.32 23.25
N LYS A 2 -2.99 18.33 22.49
CA LYS A 2 -4.37 18.38 21.94
C LYS A 2 -4.65 17.33 20.86
N ARG A 3 -3.66 16.93 20.04
CA ARG A 3 -3.82 15.91 18.98
C ARG A 3 -3.95 14.48 19.53
N ARG A 4 -3.28 14.14 20.63
CA ARG A 4 -3.46 12.84 21.31
C ARG A 4 -4.85 12.66 21.93
N LEU A 5 -5.53 13.73 22.27
CA LEU A 5 -6.92 13.67 22.75
C LEU A 5 -7.92 13.36 21.63
N LEU A 6 -7.68 13.80 20.38
CA LEU A 6 -8.56 13.49 19.25
C LEU A 6 -8.44 12.01 18.86
N SER A 7 -7.22 11.48 18.77
CA SER A 7 -6.99 10.05 18.49
C SER A 7 -7.59 9.15 19.58
N CYS A 8 -7.48 9.52 20.85
CA CYS A 8 -8.12 8.77 21.95
C CYS A 8 -9.66 8.83 21.92
N LEU A 9 -10.24 9.91 21.43
CA LEU A 9 -11.70 10.03 21.29
C LEU A 9 -12.25 9.17 20.14
N MET A 10 -11.52 9.03 19.02
CA MET A 10 -11.88 8.15 17.94
C MET A 10 -11.77 6.66 18.32
N VAL A 11 -10.74 6.27 19.04
CA VAL A 11 -10.58 4.89 19.55
C VAL A 11 -11.70 4.52 20.54
N LEU A 12 -12.14 5.46 21.36
CA LEU A 12 -13.27 5.22 22.29
C LEU A 12 -14.61 5.06 21.56
N ALA A 13 -14.79 5.74 20.43
CA ALA A 13 -15.99 5.59 19.61
C ALA A 13 -16.04 4.22 18.90
N MET A 14 -14.88 3.67 18.48
CA MET A 14 -14.80 2.34 17.85
C MET A 14 -15.10 1.19 18.82
N ILE A 15 -14.73 1.29 20.10
CA ILE A 15 -15.00 0.27 21.11
C ILE A 15 -16.51 0.19 21.42
N LEU A 16 -17.25 1.27 21.27
CA LEU A 16 -18.68 1.32 21.49
C LEU A 16 -19.53 0.80 20.32
N SER A 17 -18.97 0.73 19.11
CA SER A 17 -19.68 0.21 17.93
C SER A 17 -19.59 -1.31 17.76
N LEU A 18 -18.66 -2.00 18.41
CA LEU A 18 -18.50 -3.46 18.34
C LEU A 18 -19.36 -4.25 19.35
N THR A 19 -20.05 -3.56 20.27
CA THR A 19 -20.93 -4.20 21.27
C THR A 19 -22.42 -4.18 20.91
N ALA A 20 -22.81 -3.72 19.72
CA ALA A 20 -24.20 -3.55 19.31
C ALA A 20 -24.74 -4.62 18.35
N CYS A 21 -24.21 -5.84 18.37
CA CYS A 21 -24.82 -6.97 17.63
C CYS A 21 -25.05 -8.16 18.55
N GLY A 22 -26.20 -8.16 19.25
CA GLY A 22 -26.64 -9.31 20.07
C GLY A 22 -27.97 -9.07 20.77
N SER A 23 -29.06 -9.54 20.13
CA SER A 23 -30.37 -9.96 20.66
C SER A 23 -31.33 -8.96 21.35
N SER A 24 -32.35 -8.73 20.64
CA SER A 24 -33.85 -8.69 20.94
C SER A 24 -34.36 -8.50 22.38
N ASP A 25 -35.39 -7.65 22.41
CA ASP A 25 -36.56 -7.61 23.26
C ASP A 25 -36.50 -7.10 24.71
N LYS A 26 -37.05 -5.95 24.95
CA LYS A 26 -38.28 -5.61 25.69
C LYS A 26 -38.32 -4.20 26.27
N LYS A 27 -39.42 -3.52 25.88
CA LYS A 27 -40.26 -2.56 26.62
C LYS A 27 -39.68 -1.39 27.42
N ALA A 28 -40.23 -0.26 27.00
CA ALA A 28 -40.42 1.05 27.60
C ALA A 28 -40.51 1.17 29.11
N GLU A 29 -39.94 2.27 29.63
CA GLU A 29 -40.61 3.14 30.61
C GLU A 29 -39.97 4.52 30.63
N GLU A 30 -40.82 5.53 30.58
CA GLU A 30 -40.51 6.95 30.68
C GLU A 30 -40.02 7.33 32.09
N SER A 31 -39.06 8.25 32.20
CA SER A 31 -38.97 9.14 33.33
C SER A 31 -38.30 10.46 32.95
N LYS A 32 -39.07 11.53 33.07
CA LYS A 32 -38.66 12.95 33.08
C LYS A 32 -37.93 13.27 34.38
N THR A 33 -36.91 14.15 34.33
CA THR A 33 -36.73 15.22 35.31
C THR A 33 -35.69 16.24 34.84
N GLU A 34 -36.13 17.47 34.68
CA GLU A 34 -35.64 18.80 34.92
C GLU A 34 -34.19 19.00 35.48
N GLY A 35 -33.34 19.79 34.81
CA GLY A 35 -33.13 21.21 35.03
C GLY A 35 -32.16 21.58 36.11
N ASN A 36 -30.99 22.14 35.72
CA ASN A 36 -30.45 23.29 36.46
C ASN A 36 -29.43 24.10 35.65
N GLN A 37 -29.68 25.38 35.54
CA GLN A 37 -28.76 26.42 35.07
C GLN A 37 -27.73 26.74 36.16
N THR A 38 -26.50 27.00 35.77
CA THR A 38 -25.62 27.91 36.55
C THR A 38 -24.72 28.70 35.61
N GLU A 39 -24.78 30.00 35.75
CA GLU A 39 -24.06 31.07 35.08
C GLU A 39 -22.56 31.12 35.44
N GLY A 40 -21.75 31.59 34.44
CA GLY A 40 -20.79 32.66 34.70
C GLY A 40 -19.36 32.28 34.99
N SER A 41 -18.47 32.46 34.01
CA SER A 41 -17.30 33.32 34.24
C SER A 41 -16.62 33.70 32.91
N LYS A 42 -16.59 35.00 32.63
CA LYS A 42 -15.74 35.63 31.59
C LYS A 42 -14.27 35.54 31.98
N ALA A 43 -13.44 35.07 31.10
CA ALA A 43 -12.00 35.35 31.09
C ALA A 43 -11.64 35.98 29.76
N GLU A 44 -11.33 37.25 29.79
CA GLU A 44 -10.73 37.97 28.66
C GLU A 44 -9.34 37.38 28.39
N THR A 45 -9.09 37.00 27.14
CA THR A 45 -7.77 36.67 26.66
C THR A 45 -7.42 37.56 25.47
N SER A 46 -6.34 38.25 25.61
CA SER A 46 -5.77 39.29 24.76
C SER A 46 -5.66 38.83 23.27
N ALA A 47 -6.12 39.71 22.40
CA ALA A 47 -5.95 39.64 20.98
C ALA A 47 -4.45 39.73 20.58
N GLY A 48 -3.89 38.60 20.09
CA GLY A 48 -2.70 38.61 19.29
C GLY A 48 -3.11 38.83 17.83
N THR A 49 -2.73 39.96 17.28
CA THR A 49 -2.94 40.36 15.90
C THR A 49 -2.11 39.45 14.98
N THR A 50 -2.70 38.39 14.43
CA THR A 50 -2.17 37.70 13.26
C THR A 50 -2.54 38.54 12.03
N ALA A 51 -1.54 38.89 11.24
CA ALA A 51 -1.71 39.57 9.99
C ALA A 51 -2.57 38.69 9.06
N ASP A 52 -3.78 39.13 8.82
CA ASP A 52 -4.70 38.65 7.81
C ASP A 52 -4.10 38.94 6.43
N THR A 53 -3.45 37.95 5.82
CA THR A 53 -3.19 37.94 4.40
C THR A 53 -4.45 37.41 3.73
N GLY A 54 -5.40 38.27 3.50
CA GLY A 54 -6.67 37.98 2.83
C GLY A 54 -6.47 37.43 1.40
N LYS A 55 -6.22 36.14 1.30
CA LYS A 55 -6.63 35.33 0.16
C LYS A 55 -8.06 34.90 0.45
N GLU A 56 -9.03 35.42 -0.31
CA GLU A 56 -10.35 34.80 -0.37
C GLU A 56 -10.14 33.33 -0.71
N GLU A 57 -10.42 32.43 0.22
CA GLU A 57 -10.47 31.00 -0.07
C GLU A 57 -11.57 30.80 -1.10
N LYS A 58 -11.18 30.35 -2.30
CA LYS A 58 -12.14 30.06 -3.36
C LYS A 58 -12.98 28.85 -2.94
N ASP A 59 -14.30 29.00 -2.98
CA ASP A 59 -15.23 27.89 -2.77
C ASP A 59 -15.35 27.09 -4.08
N TYR A 60 -14.92 25.85 -4.03
CA TYR A 60 -14.99 24.90 -5.14
C TYR A 60 -16.09 23.86 -4.96
N SER A 61 -16.96 23.99 -3.95
CA SER A 61 -18.01 23.01 -3.60
C SER A 61 -19.12 22.87 -4.66
N TRP A 62 -19.20 23.81 -5.59
CA TRP A 62 -20.18 23.81 -6.69
C TRP A 62 -19.97 22.67 -7.71
N TYR A 63 -18.76 22.08 -7.76
CA TYR A 63 -18.41 21.00 -8.66
C TYR A 63 -18.10 19.72 -7.86
N THR A 64 -18.69 18.60 -8.27
CA THR A 64 -18.40 17.29 -7.64
C THR A 64 -17.27 16.58 -8.37
N ILE A 65 -16.12 16.46 -7.72
CA ILE A 65 -14.96 15.76 -8.22
C ILE A 65 -15.21 14.25 -8.12
N ARG A 66 -15.08 13.54 -9.24
CA ARG A 66 -15.15 12.09 -9.32
C ARG A 66 -13.77 11.49 -9.09
N MET A 67 -13.58 10.84 -7.96
CA MET A 67 -12.31 10.21 -7.59
C MET A 67 -12.45 8.69 -7.60
N TYR A 68 -11.57 8.03 -8.33
CA TYR A 68 -11.39 6.59 -8.32
C TYR A 68 -10.16 6.26 -7.46
N THR A 69 -10.32 5.33 -6.51
CA THR A 69 -9.26 5.06 -5.54
C THR A 69 -9.06 3.58 -5.28
N ASN A 70 -7.85 3.20 -4.94
CA ASN A 70 -7.48 1.84 -4.57
C ASN A 70 -6.87 1.78 -3.16
N GLY A 71 -7.09 0.65 -2.49
CA GLY A 71 -6.48 0.34 -1.20
C GLY A 71 -7.03 1.16 -0.03
N ASN A 72 -8.18 1.80 -0.18
CA ASN A 72 -8.80 2.56 0.88
C ASN A 72 -9.83 1.71 1.64
N THR A 73 -9.92 1.93 2.94
CA THR A 73 -11.02 1.43 3.77
C THR A 73 -12.19 2.39 3.70
N THR A 74 -13.39 1.94 4.06
CA THR A 74 -14.56 2.83 4.19
C THR A 74 -14.26 4.01 5.11
N GLN A 75 -13.55 3.78 6.21
CA GLN A 75 -13.14 4.84 7.14
C GLN A 75 -12.26 5.90 6.46
N MET A 76 -11.33 5.50 5.60
CA MET A 76 -10.48 6.43 4.88
C MET A 76 -11.27 7.23 3.84
N VAL A 77 -12.24 6.61 3.17
CA VAL A 77 -13.14 7.29 2.23
C VAL A 77 -13.92 8.39 2.95
N ASP A 78 -14.49 8.08 4.11
CA ASP A 78 -15.20 9.05 4.94
C ASP A 78 -14.26 10.18 5.39
N MET A 79 -13.07 9.84 5.90
CA MET A 79 -12.06 10.83 6.33
C MET A 79 -11.67 11.79 5.20
N VAL A 80 -11.36 11.26 4.02
CA VAL A 80 -10.98 12.10 2.85
C VAL A 80 -12.15 12.98 2.41
N THR A 81 -13.38 12.46 2.44
CA THR A 81 -14.57 13.21 2.08
C THR A 81 -14.80 14.38 3.06
N ASP A 82 -14.69 14.13 4.36
CA ASP A 82 -14.83 15.17 5.39
C ASP A 82 -13.74 16.25 5.28
N MET A 83 -12.49 15.84 5.13
CA MET A 83 -11.36 16.76 4.94
C MET A 83 -11.50 17.62 3.68
N ALA A 84 -11.98 17.03 2.58
CA ALA A 84 -12.22 17.73 1.33
C ALA A 84 -13.35 18.77 1.50
N ALA A 85 -14.44 18.41 2.19
CA ALA A 85 -15.53 19.32 2.49
C ALA A 85 -15.09 20.51 3.36
N GLU A 86 -14.24 20.26 4.37
CA GLU A 86 -13.64 21.33 5.19
C GLU A 86 -12.73 22.26 4.38
N ALA A 87 -12.08 21.74 3.33
CA ALA A 87 -11.24 22.51 2.41
C ALA A 87 -12.03 23.15 1.26
N GLY A 88 -13.37 23.11 1.26
CA GLY A 88 -14.23 23.72 0.25
C GLY A 88 -14.39 22.92 -1.04
N PHE A 89 -14.14 21.61 -1.02
CA PHE A 89 -14.36 20.70 -2.17
C PHE A 89 -15.54 19.77 -1.93
N THR A 90 -16.21 19.37 -3.02
CA THR A 90 -17.17 18.25 -3.01
C THR A 90 -16.56 17.08 -3.78
N VAL A 91 -16.42 15.92 -3.14
CA VAL A 91 -15.81 14.73 -3.72
C VAL A 91 -16.79 13.56 -3.69
N SER A 92 -16.85 12.82 -4.79
CA SER A 92 -17.51 11.51 -4.87
C SER A 92 -16.44 10.45 -5.10
N ILE A 93 -16.18 9.62 -4.10
CA ILE A 93 -15.14 8.59 -4.14
C ILE A 93 -15.78 7.26 -4.51
N ASP A 94 -15.25 6.59 -5.55
CA ASP A 94 -15.64 5.22 -5.87
C ASP A 94 -14.86 4.27 -4.95
N ASP A 95 -15.59 3.62 -4.04
CA ASP A 95 -15.10 2.67 -3.05
C ASP A 95 -15.33 1.20 -3.44
N SER A 96 -15.76 0.94 -4.66
CA SER A 96 -16.09 -0.41 -5.16
C SER A 96 -14.91 -1.39 -5.08
N ASN A 97 -13.68 -0.90 -5.00
CA ASN A 97 -12.48 -1.71 -4.85
C ASN A 97 -12.37 -2.45 -3.51
N VAL A 98 -13.04 -1.98 -2.47
CA VAL A 98 -13.10 -2.67 -1.17
C VAL A 98 -13.62 -4.11 -1.35
N ILE A 99 -14.49 -4.31 -2.36
CA ILE A 99 -15.10 -5.60 -2.67
C ILE A 99 -14.42 -6.28 -3.86
N ASN A 100 -14.10 -5.52 -4.92
CA ASN A 100 -13.78 -6.08 -6.25
C ASN A 100 -12.30 -5.95 -6.65
N GLY A 101 -11.50 -5.19 -5.92
CA GLY A 101 -10.08 -4.97 -6.19
C GLY A 101 -9.78 -3.90 -7.24
N ALA A 102 -8.50 -3.57 -7.41
CA ALA A 102 -8.02 -2.46 -8.21
C ALA A 102 -8.41 -2.54 -9.70
N ASP A 103 -8.36 -3.72 -10.29
CA ASP A 103 -8.70 -3.92 -11.71
C ASP A 103 -10.17 -3.57 -12.00
N ALA A 104 -11.07 -3.88 -11.06
CA ALA A 104 -12.48 -3.56 -11.20
C ALA A 104 -12.73 -2.05 -11.16
N VAL A 105 -12.01 -1.32 -10.30
CA VAL A 105 -12.11 0.14 -10.22
C VAL A 105 -11.62 0.80 -11.50
N ILE A 106 -10.48 0.35 -12.04
CA ILE A 106 -9.96 0.88 -13.31
C ILE A 106 -10.92 0.57 -14.46
N GLN A 107 -11.47 -0.64 -14.48
CA GLN A 107 -12.46 -1.00 -15.49
C GLN A 107 -13.71 -0.12 -15.40
N ALA A 108 -14.21 0.12 -14.20
CA ALA A 108 -15.33 1.03 -13.97
C ALA A 108 -15.02 2.45 -14.44
N ALA A 109 -13.86 2.99 -14.09
CA ALA A 109 -13.41 4.31 -14.55
C ALA A 109 -13.33 4.39 -16.08
N ASN A 110 -12.81 3.33 -16.74
CA ASN A 110 -12.70 3.26 -18.19
C ASN A 110 -14.07 3.16 -18.90
N GLU A 111 -15.04 2.48 -18.28
CA GLU A 111 -16.40 2.34 -18.81
C GLU A 111 -17.23 3.61 -18.61
N ASN A 112 -17.15 4.22 -17.42
CA ASN A 112 -17.94 5.39 -17.04
C ASN A 112 -17.46 6.67 -17.71
N LYS A 113 -16.15 6.84 -17.95
CA LYS A 113 -15.53 8.02 -18.59
C LYS A 113 -15.79 9.34 -17.85
N ASP A 114 -16.09 9.26 -16.57
CA ASP A 114 -16.51 10.40 -15.75
C ASP A 114 -15.51 10.77 -14.65
N GLY A 115 -14.36 10.07 -14.60
CA GLY A 115 -13.32 10.29 -13.61
C GLY A 115 -12.60 11.62 -13.80
N ASP A 116 -12.34 12.29 -12.69
CA ASP A 116 -11.51 13.50 -12.64
C ASP A 116 -10.15 13.23 -12.03
N PHE A 117 -10.07 12.29 -11.09
CA PHE A 117 -8.87 12.03 -10.33
C PHE A 117 -8.74 10.54 -9.98
N MET A 118 -7.52 10.02 -10.04
CA MET A 118 -7.21 8.66 -9.59
C MET A 118 -6.14 8.70 -8.51
N ASP A 119 -6.30 7.83 -7.48
CA ASP A 119 -5.40 7.76 -6.34
C ASP A 119 -5.20 6.33 -5.83
N GLY A 120 -4.01 6.03 -5.37
CA GLY A 120 -3.70 4.80 -4.63
C GLY A 120 -3.44 3.57 -5.48
N PHE A 121 -3.29 3.73 -6.77
CA PHE A 121 -2.88 2.64 -7.66
C PHE A 121 -1.37 2.53 -7.72
N ASN A 122 -0.88 1.30 -7.85
CA ASN A 122 0.54 1.04 -7.96
C ASN A 122 1.10 1.42 -9.35
N ASP A 123 2.41 1.43 -9.44
CA ASP A 123 3.18 1.70 -10.64
C ASP A 123 2.72 0.88 -11.87
N THR A 124 2.57 -0.43 -11.73
CA THR A 124 2.19 -1.33 -12.84
C THR A 124 0.89 -0.91 -13.49
N LEU A 125 -0.12 -0.53 -12.70
CA LEU A 125 -1.41 -0.08 -13.23
C LEU A 125 -1.29 1.30 -13.90
N TRP A 126 -0.49 2.19 -13.35
CA TRP A 126 -0.23 3.51 -13.94
C TRP A 126 0.56 3.41 -15.26
N TYR A 127 1.57 2.51 -15.35
CA TYR A 127 2.25 2.25 -16.61
C TYR A 127 1.29 1.75 -17.68
N GLN A 128 0.42 0.80 -17.36
CA GLN A 128 -0.60 0.31 -18.28
C GLN A 128 -1.54 1.41 -18.78
N LEU A 129 -1.87 2.37 -17.91
CA LEU A 129 -2.74 3.50 -18.25
C LEU A 129 -1.99 4.51 -19.12
N LEU A 130 -0.75 4.84 -18.76
CA LEU A 130 0.12 5.75 -19.53
C LEU A 130 0.45 5.19 -20.91
N ASP A 131 0.60 3.86 -21.05
CA ASP A 131 0.82 3.16 -22.31
C ASP A 131 -0.46 3.00 -23.16
N GLY A 132 -1.59 3.49 -22.67
CA GLY A 132 -2.85 3.51 -23.42
C GLY A 132 -3.59 2.18 -23.48
N LYS A 133 -3.34 1.26 -22.55
CA LYS A 133 -4.06 -0.02 -22.45
C LYS A 133 -5.58 0.17 -22.26
N TYR A 134 -5.98 1.25 -21.63
CA TYR A 134 -7.38 1.59 -21.39
C TYR A 134 -7.84 2.65 -22.38
N GLU A 135 -8.78 2.31 -23.25
CA GLU A 135 -9.18 3.15 -24.38
C GLU A 135 -9.69 4.54 -23.97
N ASN A 136 -10.42 4.61 -22.86
CA ASN A 136 -11.12 5.81 -22.43
C ASN A 136 -10.44 6.54 -21.25
N LEU A 137 -9.32 6.03 -20.75
CA LEU A 137 -8.56 6.67 -19.69
C LEU A 137 -7.32 7.33 -20.29
N ARG A 138 -7.15 8.60 -19.99
CA ARG A 138 -5.96 9.39 -20.33
C ARG A 138 -5.56 10.19 -19.11
N VAL A 139 -4.27 10.40 -18.94
CA VAL A 139 -3.72 11.18 -17.84
C VAL A 139 -3.43 12.59 -18.34
N ALA A 140 -3.99 13.56 -17.67
CA ALA A 140 -3.78 14.97 -17.98
C ALA A 140 -2.35 15.41 -17.65
N ASP A 141 -1.84 16.35 -18.46
CA ASP A 141 -0.60 17.04 -18.12
C ASP A 141 -0.85 18.01 -16.97
N TRP A 142 -0.12 17.81 -15.88
CA TRP A 142 -0.11 18.74 -14.76
C TRP A 142 1.20 18.64 -14.00
N LYS A 143 1.61 19.74 -13.37
CA LYS A 143 2.77 19.75 -12.47
C LYS A 143 2.37 20.47 -11.19
N PRO A 144 2.21 19.74 -10.08
CA PRO A 144 1.86 20.33 -8.80
C PRO A 144 3.02 21.16 -8.23
N THR A 145 2.68 22.09 -7.34
CA THR A 145 3.67 22.94 -6.67
C THR A 145 4.61 22.17 -5.76
N TRP A 146 4.17 21.02 -5.29
CA TRP A 146 4.93 20.08 -4.44
C TRP A 146 5.63 18.97 -5.22
N ALA A 147 5.66 19.01 -6.56
CA ALA A 147 6.25 17.95 -7.39
C ALA A 147 7.70 17.61 -7.01
N ASP A 148 8.50 18.60 -6.67
CA ASP A 148 9.91 18.44 -6.30
C ASP A 148 10.10 17.72 -4.95
N LYS A 149 9.00 17.53 -4.18
CA LYS A 149 9.00 16.91 -2.85
C LYS A 149 8.80 15.39 -2.86
N VAL A 150 8.44 14.81 -4.00
CA VAL A 150 8.20 13.37 -4.12
C VAL A 150 9.39 12.59 -4.71
N GLY A 151 10.50 13.27 -4.99
CA GLY A 151 11.76 12.66 -5.43
C GLY A 151 11.60 11.80 -6.69
N ASP A 152 12.09 10.56 -6.63
CA ASP A 152 12.09 9.61 -7.76
C ASP A 152 10.72 8.98 -8.03
N TYR A 153 9.68 9.34 -7.26
CA TYR A 153 8.34 8.77 -7.41
C TYR A 153 7.47 9.63 -8.32
N VAL A 154 7.94 9.80 -9.56
CA VAL A 154 7.22 10.52 -10.63
C VAL A 154 7.22 9.66 -11.89
N LEU A 155 6.05 9.44 -12.49
CA LEU A 155 5.92 8.70 -13.74
C LEU A 155 5.59 9.65 -14.89
N GLN A 156 6.46 9.71 -15.90
CA GLN A 156 6.30 10.51 -17.13
C GLN A 156 5.91 12.00 -16.90
N ASP A 157 6.36 12.58 -15.79
CA ASP A 157 6.03 13.96 -15.40
C ASP A 157 4.52 14.28 -15.28
N LYS A 158 3.68 13.25 -15.07
CA LYS A 158 2.21 13.35 -15.03
C LYS A 158 1.57 12.77 -13.79
N VAL A 159 2.23 11.79 -13.19
CA VAL A 159 1.70 11.00 -12.08
C VAL A 159 2.69 11.03 -10.94
N TYR A 160 2.20 11.32 -9.74
CA TYR A 160 3.05 11.61 -8.58
C TYR A 160 2.80 10.64 -7.44
N GLY A 161 3.88 10.22 -6.80
CA GLY A 161 3.84 9.29 -5.68
C GLY A 161 3.08 9.86 -4.48
N ARG A 162 2.16 9.04 -3.98
CA ARG A 162 1.36 9.33 -2.78
C ARG A 162 2.04 8.83 -1.52
N GLY A 163 2.39 7.57 -1.54
CA GLY A 163 2.98 6.86 -0.42
C GLY A 163 3.68 5.59 -0.86
N ILE A 164 4.57 5.11 -0.02
CA ILE A 164 5.41 3.97 -0.29
C ILE A 164 5.05 2.84 0.68
N GLN A 165 5.00 1.65 0.15
CA GLN A 165 4.95 0.41 0.91
C GLN A 165 6.09 -0.49 0.46
N ASN A 166 6.60 -1.30 1.35
CA ASN A 166 7.58 -2.32 1.02
C ASN A 166 7.16 -3.68 1.57
N VAL A 167 7.54 -4.73 0.86
CA VAL A 167 7.51 -6.08 1.41
C VAL A 167 8.66 -6.25 2.39
N MET A 168 8.40 -6.98 3.46
CA MET A 168 9.38 -7.21 4.52
C MET A 168 9.44 -8.68 4.87
N LEU A 169 10.62 -9.14 5.24
CA LEU A 169 10.82 -10.42 5.89
C LEU A 169 10.94 -10.21 7.40
N LEU A 170 10.06 -10.85 8.13
CA LEU A 170 10.10 -10.93 9.59
C LEU A 170 10.50 -12.33 10.02
N TYR A 171 11.23 -12.45 11.09
CA TYR A 171 11.56 -13.75 11.67
C TYR A 171 11.36 -13.75 13.19
N ARG A 172 11.03 -14.93 13.70
CA ARG A 172 10.88 -15.14 15.14
C ARG A 172 12.24 -15.31 15.79
N THR A 173 12.47 -14.63 16.92
CA THR A 173 13.77 -14.60 17.60
C THR A 173 13.88 -15.59 18.77
N ASP A 174 12.75 -16.06 19.29
CA ASP A 174 12.68 -16.97 20.43
C ASP A 174 12.96 -18.46 20.05
N GLU A 175 12.67 -19.37 20.97
CA GLU A 175 12.86 -20.81 20.81
C GLU A 175 12.04 -21.45 19.68
N TYR A 176 10.93 -20.82 19.28
CA TYR A 176 10.08 -21.26 18.16
C TYR A 176 10.58 -20.74 16.81
N GLY A 177 11.66 -19.98 16.79
CA GLY A 177 12.29 -19.40 15.61
C GLY A 177 13.78 -19.65 15.55
N THR A 178 14.55 -18.58 15.59
CA THR A 178 16.01 -18.64 15.41
C THR A 178 16.78 -18.91 16.70
N ASN A 179 16.10 -18.95 17.84
CA ASN A 179 16.68 -19.14 19.18
C ASN A 179 17.85 -18.18 19.47
N GLY A 180 17.58 -16.90 19.25
CA GLY A 180 18.53 -15.81 19.46
C GLY A 180 19.56 -15.60 18.33
N LYS A 181 19.51 -16.38 17.26
CA LYS A 181 20.36 -16.15 16.09
C LYS A 181 19.83 -14.99 15.26
N THR A 182 20.70 -14.04 14.94
CA THR A 182 20.42 -13.03 13.93
C THR A 182 20.53 -13.64 12.54
N LEU A 183 19.51 -13.46 11.71
CA LEU A 183 19.51 -13.88 10.31
C LEU A 183 20.04 -12.74 9.44
N ASN A 184 20.89 -13.10 8.48
CA ASN A 184 21.38 -12.20 7.44
C ASN A 184 21.22 -12.93 6.10
N PHE A 185 20.44 -12.35 5.20
CA PHE A 185 20.31 -12.85 3.83
C PHE A 185 20.98 -11.86 2.89
N LYS A 186 21.65 -12.38 1.87
CA LYS A 186 22.13 -11.57 0.77
C LYS A 186 21.00 -11.27 -0.20
N HIS A 187 20.23 -12.29 -0.51
CA HIS A 187 19.12 -12.28 -1.45
C HIS A 187 17.82 -12.72 -0.77
N TRP A 188 16.70 -12.24 -1.25
CA TRP A 188 15.39 -12.72 -0.77
C TRP A 188 15.23 -14.23 -0.99
N SER A 189 15.77 -14.76 -2.09
CA SER A 189 15.76 -16.18 -2.41
C SER A 189 16.55 -17.07 -1.43
N ASP A 190 17.37 -16.51 -0.54
CA ASP A 190 18.10 -17.27 0.47
C ASP A 190 17.12 -17.91 1.50
N ILE A 191 15.89 -17.41 1.57
CA ILE A 191 14.82 -18.00 2.39
C ILE A 191 14.62 -19.49 2.07
N VAL A 192 14.70 -19.85 0.79
CA VAL A 192 14.49 -21.22 0.29
C VAL A 192 15.52 -22.21 0.83
N ASP A 193 16.75 -21.75 1.08
CA ASP A 193 17.86 -22.57 1.56
C ASP A 193 18.18 -22.32 3.05
N SER A 194 17.35 -21.52 3.72
CA SER A 194 17.60 -21.10 5.11
C SER A 194 17.46 -22.21 6.15
N GLY A 195 16.73 -23.27 5.80
CA GLY A 195 16.36 -24.36 6.73
C GLY A 195 15.24 -23.97 7.71
N TYR A 196 14.64 -22.80 7.56
CA TYR A 196 13.50 -22.34 8.32
C TYR A 196 12.20 -22.50 7.54
N THR A 197 11.06 -22.56 8.24
CA THR A 197 9.74 -22.53 7.63
C THR A 197 9.30 -21.09 7.40
N TRP A 198 8.58 -20.84 6.32
CA TRP A 198 8.08 -19.50 6.01
C TRP A 198 6.63 -19.51 5.54
N TYR A 199 5.97 -18.39 5.78
CA TYR A 199 4.64 -18.13 5.27
C TYR A 199 4.69 -17.59 3.83
N ARG A 200 3.78 -18.04 3.01
CA ARG A 200 3.47 -17.44 1.71
C ARG A 200 1.96 -17.28 1.51
N GLN A 201 1.58 -16.30 0.72
CA GLN A 201 0.18 -16.18 0.29
C GLN A 201 -0.17 -17.23 -0.77
N ASN A 202 -1.45 -17.56 -0.80
CA ASN A 202 -2.02 -18.62 -1.62
C ASN A 202 -2.72 -18.09 -2.87
N LYS A 203 -2.07 -17.26 -3.69
CA LYS A 203 -2.70 -16.82 -4.95
C LYS A 203 -1.68 -16.30 -5.95
N ILE A 204 -2.00 -16.45 -7.23
CA ILE A 204 -1.30 -15.74 -8.31
C ILE A 204 -1.82 -14.30 -8.30
N GLY A 205 -0.91 -13.36 -8.44
CA GLY A 205 -1.25 -11.94 -8.39
C GLY A 205 -1.57 -11.45 -6.97
N GLY A 206 -2.07 -10.24 -6.91
CA GLY A 206 -2.17 -9.50 -5.66
C GLY A 206 -0.83 -8.88 -5.27
N THR A 207 -0.90 -7.71 -4.68
CA THR A 207 0.25 -6.84 -4.47
C THR A 207 1.36 -7.51 -3.67
N THR A 208 1.04 -8.25 -2.59
CA THR A 208 2.05 -8.92 -1.76
C THR A 208 2.85 -9.97 -2.52
N ASN A 209 2.18 -10.86 -3.26
CA ASN A 209 2.86 -11.92 -3.98
C ASN A 209 3.69 -11.39 -5.14
N THR A 210 3.13 -10.48 -5.93
CA THR A 210 3.86 -9.88 -7.05
C THR A 210 5.15 -9.23 -6.57
N ASN A 211 5.11 -8.46 -5.49
CA ASN A 211 6.29 -7.78 -5.00
C ASN A 211 7.27 -8.69 -4.27
N THR A 212 6.77 -9.72 -3.59
CA THR A 212 7.62 -10.80 -3.06
C THR A 212 8.34 -11.53 -4.18
N ASN A 213 7.64 -11.86 -5.25
CA ASN A 213 8.24 -12.53 -6.42
C ASN A 213 9.28 -11.64 -7.09
N ASN A 214 9.00 -10.34 -7.24
CA ASN A 214 9.96 -9.38 -7.76
C ASN A 214 11.22 -9.33 -6.89
N ALA A 215 11.07 -9.30 -5.55
CA ALA A 215 12.21 -9.33 -4.65
C ALA A 215 13.02 -10.64 -4.75
N LEU A 216 12.34 -11.79 -4.89
CA LEU A 216 12.99 -13.09 -5.06
C LEU A 216 13.74 -13.23 -6.39
N LEU A 217 13.18 -12.67 -7.47
CA LEU A 217 13.74 -12.78 -8.82
C LEU A 217 14.85 -11.77 -9.11
N TYR A 218 14.94 -10.69 -8.33
CA TYR A 218 15.91 -9.62 -8.54
C TYR A 218 17.35 -10.10 -8.81
N PRO A 219 17.97 -11.01 -8.02
CA PRO A 219 19.34 -11.45 -8.24
C PRO A 219 19.52 -12.35 -9.47
N TYR A 220 18.43 -12.75 -10.12
CA TYR A 220 18.41 -13.66 -11.25
C TYR A 220 18.02 -12.98 -12.56
N VAL A 221 17.97 -11.65 -12.59
CA VAL A 221 17.76 -10.87 -13.81
C VAL A 221 18.87 -11.19 -14.81
N ASP A 222 18.46 -11.58 -16.00
CA ASP A 222 19.32 -11.94 -17.13
C ASP A 222 18.62 -11.50 -18.43
N PRO A 223 18.92 -10.29 -18.93
CA PRO A 223 18.25 -9.74 -20.11
C PRO A 223 18.35 -10.60 -21.37
N GLU A 224 19.35 -11.50 -21.46
CA GLU A 224 19.54 -12.39 -22.59
C GLU A 224 18.77 -13.72 -22.43
N SER A 225 18.09 -13.95 -21.30
CA SER A 225 17.37 -15.19 -21.04
C SER A 225 16.05 -15.25 -21.79
N GLU A 226 15.81 -16.33 -22.53
CA GLU A 226 14.54 -16.64 -23.20
C GLU A 226 13.39 -16.91 -22.18
N ALA A 227 13.73 -17.08 -20.92
CA ALA A 227 12.77 -17.31 -19.84
C ALA A 227 12.22 -15.97 -19.25
N GLY A 228 11.84 -15.04 -20.11
CA GLY A 228 11.26 -13.76 -19.72
C GLY A 228 12.26 -12.84 -19.00
N GLY A 229 13.55 -12.84 -19.46
CA GLY A 229 14.56 -11.97 -18.87
C GLY A 229 15.03 -12.37 -17.45
N ILE A 230 14.69 -13.58 -17.00
CA ILE A 230 15.13 -14.17 -15.73
C ILE A 230 15.84 -15.49 -16.02
N SER A 231 16.95 -15.75 -15.34
CA SER A 231 17.63 -17.04 -15.47
C SER A 231 16.73 -18.20 -15.00
N VAL A 232 16.92 -19.39 -15.57
CA VAL A 232 16.18 -20.61 -15.17
C VAL A 232 16.34 -20.89 -13.68
N GLU A 233 17.49 -20.59 -13.10
CA GLU A 233 17.74 -20.75 -11.66
C GLU A 233 16.82 -19.85 -10.82
N GLY A 234 16.55 -18.63 -11.26
CA GLY A 234 15.61 -17.74 -10.59
C GLY A 234 14.19 -18.33 -10.54
N TRP A 235 13.74 -18.92 -11.65
CA TRP A 235 12.44 -19.61 -11.69
C TRP A 235 12.41 -20.85 -10.80
N LYS A 236 13.48 -21.63 -10.73
CA LYS A 236 13.61 -22.75 -9.79
C LYS A 236 13.50 -22.28 -8.33
N LYS A 237 14.16 -21.18 -7.98
CA LYS A 237 14.07 -20.61 -6.64
C LYS A 237 12.67 -20.14 -6.29
N LEU A 238 12.00 -19.43 -7.21
CA LEU A 238 10.63 -18.99 -7.01
C LEU A 238 9.66 -20.18 -6.91
N TRP A 239 9.84 -21.21 -7.73
CA TRP A 239 9.01 -22.42 -7.64
C TRP A 239 9.18 -23.10 -6.28
N ARG A 240 10.42 -23.29 -5.80
CA ARG A 240 10.69 -23.84 -4.46
C ARG A 240 10.11 -22.98 -3.35
N PHE A 241 10.19 -21.65 -3.49
CA PHE A 241 9.56 -20.74 -2.55
C PHE A 241 8.05 -21.01 -2.44
N CYS A 242 7.39 -21.23 -3.57
CA CYS A 242 5.96 -21.58 -3.60
C CYS A 242 5.69 -23.00 -3.09
N ALA A 243 6.56 -23.98 -3.43
CA ALA A 243 6.38 -25.38 -3.08
C ALA A 243 6.56 -25.65 -1.59
N ASP A 244 7.59 -25.06 -0.99
CA ASP A 244 8.00 -25.34 0.38
C ASP A 244 7.35 -24.38 1.42
N GLY A 245 6.83 -23.25 0.94
CA GLY A 245 6.20 -22.24 1.81
C GLY A 245 4.85 -22.69 2.37
N GLN A 246 4.58 -22.30 3.62
CA GLN A 246 3.36 -22.62 4.33
C GLN A 246 2.21 -21.69 3.98
N VAL A 247 1.03 -22.24 3.73
CA VAL A 247 -0.19 -21.49 3.43
C VAL A 247 -1.20 -21.70 4.55
N PHE A 248 -1.78 -20.62 5.03
CA PHE A 248 -2.84 -20.63 6.02
C PHE A 248 -4.11 -20.03 5.42
N MET A 249 -5.15 -20.83 5.29
CA MET A 249 -6.39 -20.42 4.62
C MET A 249 -7.14 -19.31 5.36
N GLU A 250 -6.93 -19.23 6.67
CA GLU A 250 -7.63 -18.28 7.55
C GLU A 250 -6.89 -16.95 7.69
N ASP A 251 -5.63 -16.90 7.29
CA ASP A 251 -4.77 -15.74 7.45
C ASP A 251 -4.53 -15.06 6.10
N THR A 252 -5.08 -13.87 5.94
CA THR A 252 -4.82 -13.05 4.75
C THR A 252 -3.37 -12.55 4.73
N TYR A 253 -2.75 -12.43 5.92
CA TYR A 253 -1.40 -11.94 6.15
C TYR A 253 -0.63 -12.89 7.04
N GLY A 254 0.68 -12.98 6.87
CA GLY A 254 1.52 -13.96 7.57
C GLY A 254 1.90 -13.62 9.01
N PHE A 255 1.43 -12.51 9.59
CA PHE A 255 1.77 -12.15 10.97
C PHE A 255 1.16 -13.08 12.02
N PRO A 256 -0.13 -13.44 11.96
CA PRO A 256 -0.69 -14.39 12.90
C PRO A 256 0.04 -15.74 12.94
N PRO A 257 0.37 -16.41 11.82
CA PRO A 257 1.18 -17.61 11.85
C PRO A 257 2.57 -17.43 12.47
N LEU A 258 3.24 -16.32 12.18
CA LEU A 258 4.54 -16.00 12.78
C LEU A 258 4.40 -15.85 14.30
N ASN A 259 3.40 -15.09 14.76
CA ASN A 259 3.18 -14.82 16.17
C ASN A 259 2.81 -16.09 16.97
N ARG A 260 2.06 -17.01 16.37
CA ARG A 260 1.76 -18.33 16.97
C ARG A 260 2.96 -19.29 16.97
N GLY A 261 3.99 -19.04 16.17
CA GLY A 261 5.12 -19.93 15.99
C GLY A 261 4.88 -21.07 14.99
N ASP A 262 3.85 -20.95 14.15
CA ASP A 262 3.55 -21.94 13.11
C ASP A 262 4.60 -21.88 11.97
N VAL A 263 5.21 -20.71 11.78
CA VAL A 263 6.33 -20.48 10.87
C VAL A 263 7.45 -19.71 11.58
N ASN A 264 8.67 -19.84 11.07
CA ASN A 264 9.84 -19.13 11.58
C ASN A 264 10.02 -17.75 10.92
N LEU A 265 9.59 -17.63 9.65
CA LEU A 265 9.69 -16.45 8.82
C LEU A 265 8.33 -16.11 8.22
N SER A 266 8.10 -14.83 8.03
CA SER A 266 6.89 -14.34 7.40
C SER A 266 7.17 -13.15 6.51
N ILE A 267 6.30 -12.97 5.52
CA ILE A 267 6.34 -11.87 4.57
C ILE A 267 5.17 -10.96 4.86
N TYR A 268 5.46 -9.68 4.93
CA TYR A 268 4.48 -8.67 5.28
C TYR A 268 4.64 -7.40 4.45
N PHE A 269 3.54 -6.66 4.31
CA PHE A 269 3.60 -5.26 3.91
C PHE A 269 3.79 -4.34 5.11
N THR A 270 4.48 -3.25 4.88
CA THR A 270 4.69 -2.21 5.88
C THR A 270 3.37 -1.72 6.48
N SER A 271 2.37 -1.41 5.63
CA SER A 271 1.07 -0.91 6.10
C SER A 271 0.29 -1.93 6.93
N ALA A 272 0.28 -3.20 6.51
CA ALA A 272 -0.42 -4.24 7.25
C ALA A 272 0.25 -4.53 8.59
N LEU A 273 1.60 -4.53 8.63
CA LEU A 273 2.34 -4.72 9.86
C LEU A 273 2.18 -3.52 10.79
N TYR A 274 2.26 -2.30 10.25
CA TYR A 274 2.04 -1.08 11.03
C TYR A 274 0.68 -1.12 11.74
N GLY A 275 -0.39 -1.44 11.00
CA GLY A 275 -1.72 -1.60 11.58
C GLY A 275 -1.80 -2.73 12.61
N ALA A 276 -1.16 -3.88 12.36
CA ALA A 276 -1.15 -5.00 13.31
C ALA A 276 -0.45 -4.62 14.62
N ILE A 277 0.67 -3.91 14.54
CA ILE A 277 1.42 -3.45 15.72
C ILE A 277 0.64 -2.36 16.47
N GLN A 278 0.05 -1.39 15.76
CA GLN A 278 -0.77 -0.33 16.38
C GLN A 278 -1.97 -0.89 17.15
N ASN A 279 -2.51 -2.01 16.73
CA ASN A 279 -3.64 -2.68 17.39
C ASN A 279 -3.21 -3.68 18.48
N ALA A 280 -1.91 -3.95 18.65
CA ALA A 280 -1.41 -4.80 19.71
C ALA A 280 -1.47 -4.10 21.06
N ALA A 281 -1.63 -4.87 22.17
CA ALA A 281 -1.71 -4.31 23.53
C ALA A 281 -0.47 -3.47 23.90
N ASP A 282 0.70 -3.88 23.40
CA ASP A 282 1.99 -3.27 23.67
C ASP A 282 2.56 -2.49 22.46
N SER A 283 1.68 -2.02 21.59
CA SER A 283 2.06 -1.38 20.33
C SER A 283 2.96 -0.15 20.50
N SER A 284 2.79 0.58 21.61
CA SER A 284 3.60 1.77 21.91
C SER A 284 5.09 1.46 22.14
N ASP A 285 5.44 0.20 22.42
CA ASP A 285 6.78 -0.21 22.84
C ASP A 285 7.45 -1.13 21.82
N HIS A 286 6.98 -1.14 20.57
CA HIS A 286 7.51 -2.03 19.55
C HIS A 286 8.69 -1.40 18.78
N PRO A 287 9.85 -2.08 18.62
CA PRO A 287 11.07 -1.51 18.04
C PRO A 287 10.90 -1.09 16.57
N LEU A 288 10.04 -1.75 15.80
CA LEU A 288 9.81 -1.38 14.39
C LEU A 288 9.02 -0.07 14.23
N LEU A 289 8.34 0.38 15.27
CA LEU A 289 7.68 1.68 15.33
C LEU A 289 8.52 2.75 16.04
N GLY A 290 9.80 2.47 16.31
CA GLY A 290 10.69 3.38 17.03
C GLY A 290 10.53 3.30 18.55
N THR A 291 10.00 2.21 19.07
CA THR A 291 9.81 1.95 20.49
C THR A 291 10.84 0.96 21.05
N THR A 292 10.91 0.73 22.35
CA THR A 292 12.07 0.08 23.00
C THR A 292 11.89 -1.37 23.42
N GLU A 293 10.65 -1.86 23.52
CA GLU A 293 10.41 -3.22 24.00
C GLU A 293 10.49 -4.23 22.85
N PRO A 294 11.32 -5.29 22.98
CA PRO A 294 11.45 -6.30 21.96
C PRO A 294 10.31 -7.32 22.05
N GLU A 295 9.63 -7.52 20.97
CA GLU A 295 8.83 -8.70 20.79
C GLU A 295 9.69 -9.90 20.34
N ASN A 296 9.07 -11.12 20.27
CA ASN A 296 9.76 -12.34 19.87
C ASN A 296 9.98 -12.44 18.36
N TRP A 297 10.11 -11.31 17.67
CA TRP A 297 10.36 -11.25 16.24
C TRP A 297 11.18 -9.99 15.87
N ALA A 298 11.82 -10.04 14.73
CA ALA A 298 12.66 -8.98 14.19
C ALA A 298 12.50 -8.85 12.68
N LEU A 299 12.84 -7.68 12.18
CA LEU A 299 12.96 -7.43 10.75
C LEU A 299 14.24 -8.09 10.22
N LEU A 300 14.11 -8.92 9.17
CA LEU A 300 15.24 -9.49 8.49
C LEU A 300 15.75 -8.49 7.44
N LYS A 301 17.00 -8.09 7.59
CA LYS A 301 17.68 -7.22 6.63
C LYS A 301 18.27 -8.06 5.51
N VAL A 302 17.94 -7.72 4.28
CA VAL A 302 18.47 -8.35 3.07
C VAL A 302 19.45 -7.38 2.41
N GLU A 303 20.64 -7.86 2.03
CA GLU A 303 21.69 -6.97 1.46
C GLU A 303 21.27 -6.31 0.14
N ASP A 304 20.50 -7.01 -0.70
CA ASP A 304 19.93 -6.47 -1.93
C ASP A 304 18.88 -5.39 -1.67
N GLY A 305 18.35 -5.31 -0.46
CA GLY A 305 17.24 -4.45 -0.11
C GLY A 305 15.89 -5.16 -0.23
N THR A 306 14.83 -4.40 -0.50
CA THR A 306 13.48 -4.92 -0.70
C THR A 306 12.79 -4.20 -1.85
N TYR A 307 11.74 -4.82 -2.39
CA TYR A 307 10.95 -4.22 -3.44
C TYR A 307 9.94 -3.25 -2.82
N TYR A 308 10.10 -1.97 -3.16
CA TYR A 308 9.20 -0.91 -2.75
C TYR A 308 8.13 -0.73 -3.81
N ILE A 309 6.91 -0.48 -3.34
CA ILE A 309 5.77 -0.13 -4.17
C ILE A 309 5.41 1.29 -3.82
N ALA A 310 5.43 2.15 -4.80
CA ALA A 310 4.80 3.45 -4.66
C ALA A 310 3.35 3.35 -5.11
N GLU A 311 2.49 4.00 -4.37
CA GLU A 311 1.12 4.31 -4.77
C GLU A 311 1.12 5.72 -5.32
N TYR A 312 0.43 5.91 -6.42
CA TYR A 312 0.47 7.16 -7.16
C TYR A 312 -0.90 7.79 -7.29
N MET A 313 -0.90 9.07 -7.67
CA MET A 313 -2.08 9.87 -7.95
C MET A 313 -1.90 10.71 -9.20
N GLY A 314 -3.00 10.98 -9.90
CA GLY A 314 -2.99 11.78 -11.13
C GLY A 314 -4.37 12.26 -11.53
N ILE A 315 -4.38 13.31 -12.33
CA ILE A 315 -5.60 13.89 -12.93
C ILE A 315 -5.93 13.11 -14.19
N LEU A 316 -7.19 12.75 -14.37
CA LEU A 316 -7.70 12.15 -15.60
C LEU A 316 -8.19 13.23 -16.56
N GLU A 317 -7.92 13.04 -17.86
CA GLU A 317 -8.58 13.82 -18.90
C GLU A 317 -10.05 13.39 -18.99
N ARG A 318 -10.95 14.38 -19.08
CA ARG A 318 -12.37 14.12 -19.30
C ARG A 318 -12.89 15.00 -20.43
N GLU A 319 -13.49 14.38 -21.42
CA GLU A 319 -14.12 15.08 -22.55
C GLU A 319 -15.28 15.95 -22.05
N GLY A 320 -15.32 17.22 -22.50
CA GLY A 320 -16.37 18.17 -22.17
C GLY A 320 -16.21 18.87 -20.82
N ARG A 321 -15.10 18.66 -20.07
CA ARG A 321 -14.79 19.44 -18.88
C ARG A 321 -14.55 20.91 -19.27
N THR A 322 -15.23 21.82 -18.59
CA THR A 322 -15.02 23.27 -18.80
C THR A 322 -13.71 23.74 -18.16
N PRO A 323 -13.17 24.91 -18.56
CA PRO A 323 -11.98 25.47 -17.91
C PRO A 323 -12.15 25.73 -16.42
N GLU A 324 -13.36 26.07 -15.98
CA GLU A 324 -13.70 26.31 -14.57
C GLU A 324 -13.71 24.99 -13.78
N GLU A 325 -14.26 23.91 -14.35
CA GLU A 325 -14.21 22.57 -13.76
C GLU A 325 -12.78 22.04 -13.70
N GLU A 326 -11.97 22.28 -14.74
CA GLU A 326 -10.54 21.93 -14.76
C GLU A 326 -9.77 22.65 -13.65
N GLU A 327 -10.09 23.93 -13.37
CA GLU A 327 -9.50 24.68 -12.27
C GLU A 327 -9.81 24.00 -10.92
N VAL A 328 -11.06 23.57 -10.71
CA VAL A 328 -11.46 22.86 -9.47
C VAL A 328 -10.68 21.56 -9.30
N VAL A 329 -10.57 20.74 -10.35
CA VAL A 329 -9.85 19.47 -10.31
C VAL A 329 -8.37 19.67 -10.00
N ARG A 330 -7.73 20.67 -10.61
CA ARG A 330 -6.32 21.01 -10.33
C ARG A 330 -6.12 21.55 -8.92
N ALA A 331 -7.03 22.40 -8.44
CA ALA A 331 -6.98 22.89 -7.07
C ALA A 331 -7.14 21.75 -6.05
N PHE A 332 -8.04 20.80 -6.32
CA PHE A 332 -8.18 19.61 -5.50
C PHE A 332 -6.92 18.75 -5.50
N ALA A 333 -6.33 18.50 -6.66
CA ALA A 333 -5.11 17.71 -6.77
C ALA A 333 -3.93 18.36 -6.02
N GLU A 334 -3.80 19.69 -6.07
CA GLU A 334 -2.84 20.45 -5.27
C GLU A 334 -3.08 20.28 -3.78
N TRP A 335 -4.30 20.42 -3.31
CA TRP A 335 -4.69 20.23 -1.94
C TRP A 335 -4.46 18.77 -1.48
N PHE A 336 -4.90 17.81 -2.28
CA PHE A 336 -4.82 16.38 -1.95
C PHE A 336 -3.37 15.89 -1.82
N GLY A 337 -2.43 16.46 -2.61
CA GLY A 337 -1.00 16.18 -2.53
C GLY A 337 -0.22 17.05 -1.56
N SER A 338 -0.87 17.98 -0.84
CA SER A 338 -0.21 18.88 0.11
C SER A 338 0.43 18.10 1.29
N THR A 339 1.39 18.72 1.93
CA THR A 339 2.14 18.15 3.06
C THR A 339 1.22 17.64 4.16
N GLU A 340 0.23 18.43 4.56
CA GLU A 340 -0.68 18.12 5.65
C GLU A 340 -1.58 16.93 5.32
N VAL A 341 -2.19 16.94 4.12
CA VAL A 341 -3.09 15.87 3.68
C VAL A 341 -2.33 14.57 3.50
N ARG A 342 -1.12 14.63 2.92
CA ARG A 342 -0.27 13.44 2.76
C ARG A 342 0.17 12.84 4.08
N ALA A 343 0.52 13.66 5.06
CA ALA A 343 0.88 13.16 6.39
C ALA A 343 -0.30 12.45 7.08
N ILE A 344 -1.50 13.03 7.03
CA ILE A 344 -2.70 12.44 7.63
C ILE A 344 -3.04 11.09 6.97
N ILE A 345 -3.06 11.05 5.64
CA ILE A 345 -3.40 9.83 4.91
C ILE A 345 -2.33 8.74 5.12
N ALA A 346 -1.05 9.11 5.14
CA ALA A 346 0.03 8.16 5.37
C ALA A 346 -0.02 7.56 6.78
N GLU A 347 -0.35 8.37 7.80
CA GLU A 347 -0.52 7.92 9.18
C GLU A 347 -1.67 6.91 9.29
N ASP A 348 -2.84 7.24 8.71
CA ASP A 348 -4.01 6.35 8.76
C ASP A 348 -3.76 5.02 8.05
N ARG A 349 -3.06 5.04 6.92
CA ARG A 349 -2.75 3.84 6.14
C ARG A 349 -1.54 3.05 6.62
N GLY A 350 -0.72 3.60 7.50
CA GLY A 350 0.56 3.01 7.87
C GLY A 350 1.55 2.93 6.69
N THR A 351 1.48 3.88 5.76
CA THR A 351 2.42 4.00 4.63
C THR A 351 3.43 5.11 4.90
N PHE A 352 4.58 5.05 4.22
CA PHE A 352 5.54 6.15 4.24
C PHE A 352 5.19 7.15 3.13
N PRO A 353 4.97 8.45 3.43
CA PRO A 353 4.62 9.42 2.40
C PRO A 353 5.78 9.66 1.42
N CYS A 354 5.49 9.73 0.11
CA CYS A 354 6.49 10.11 -0.89
C CYS A 354 6.91 11.58 -0.74
N ASN A 355 6.02 12.43 -0.26
CA ASN A 355 6.33 13.84 0.00
C ASN A 355 7.24 13.95 1.23
N GLU A 356 8.48 14.45 1.02
CA GLU A 356 9.51 14.54 2.06
C GLU A 356 9.11 15.46 3.23
N ASP A 357 8.37 16.56 2.96
CA ASP A 357 7.90 17.45 3.99
C ASP A 357 6.80 16.78 4.84
N ALA A 358 5.94 15.97 4.23
CA ALA A 358 4.96 15.17 4.94
C ALA A 358 5.63 14.08 5.80
N ALA A 359 6.70 13.46 5.30
CA ALA A 359 7.49 12.51 6.08
C ALA A 359 8.14 13.17 7.29
N ALA A 360 8.72 14.37 7.12
CA ALA A 360 9.31 15.12 8.21
C ALA A 360 8.25 15.60 9.24
N MET A 361 7.04 15.92 8.78
CA MET A 361 5.92 16.28 9.66
C MET A 361 5.44 15.10 10.49
N LEU A 362 5.33 13.92 9.87
CA LEU A 362 4.83 12.71 10.54
C LEU A 362 5.85 12.12 11.50
N TYR A 363 7.13 12.18 11.16
CA TYR A 363 8.23 11.58 11.94
C TYR A 363 9.27 12.62 12.37
N PRO A 364 8.91 13.60 13.23
CA PRO A 364 9.83 14.68 13.64
C PRO A 364 11.04 14.18 14.44
N ASP A 365 10.92 13.04 15.13
CA ASP A 365 11.96 12.43 15.94
C ASP A 365 12.79 11.37 15.17
N GLY A 366 12.50 11.18 13.89
CA GLY A 366 13.14 10.19 13.02
C GLY A 366 12.18 9.17 12.45
N VAL A 367 12.49 8.72 11.25
CA VAL A 367 11.65 7.75 10.53
C VAL A 367 11.78 6.37 11.17
N PRO A 368 10.67 5.66 11.46
CA PRO A 368 10.71 4.30 11.98
C PRO A 368 11.50 3.33 11.08
N GLU A 369 12.23 2.41 11.70
CA GLU A 369 13.10 1.44 11.02
C GLU A 369 12.36 0.62 9.96
N ILE A 370 11.09 0.35 10.18
CA ILE A 370 10.21 -0.37 9.26
C ILE A 370 10.19 0.22 7.83
N PHE A 371 10.42 1.54 7.70
CA PHE A 371 10.42 2.22 6.40
C PHE A 371 11.82 2.44 5.82
N THR A 372 12.88 2.41 6.62
CA THR A 372 14.22 2.87 6.23
C THR A 372 15.30 1.80 6.30
N SER A 373 15.01 0.63 6.85
CA SER A 373 16.01 -0.40 7.13
C SER A 373 16.64 -1.03 5.90
N GLN A 374 16.04 -0.88 4.73
CA GLN A 374 16.46 -1.56 3.51
C GLN A 374 16.50 -0.61 2.31
N LYS A 375 17.33 -0.93 1.33
CA LYS A 375 17.37 -0.21 0.06
C LYS A 375 16.11 -0.50 -0.76
N ASN A 376 15.67 0.46 -1.55
CA ASN A 376 14.66 0.22 -2.57
C ASN A 376 15.30 -0.41 -3.81
N MET A 377 15.15 -1.73 -4.00
CA MET A 377 15.69 -2.42 -5.17
C MET A 377 14.96 -2.04 -6.47
N ALA A 378 13.72 -1.57 -6.39
CA ALA A 378 12.94 -1.18 -7.56
C ALA A 378 13.60 -0.04 -8.36
N LEU A 379 14.33 0.86 -7.68
CA LEU A 379 15.05 1.98 -8.30
C LEU A 379 16.50 1.64 -8.71
N THR A 380 16.93 0.40 -8.55
CA THR A 380 18.28 -0.01 -8.95
C THR A 380 18.33 -0.24 -10.46
N GLU A 381 19.36 0.28 -11.12
CA GLU A 381 19.58 0.04 -12.55
C GLU A 381 19.88 -1.43 -12.84
N VAL A 382 19.19 -1.99 -13.82
CA VAL A 382 19.46 -3.33 -14.36
C VAL A 382 20.62 -3.22 -15.34
N ALA A 383 21.71 -3.91 -15.03
CA ALA A 383 22.96 -3.83 -15.79
C ALA A 383 22.74 -4.10 -17.29
N GLY A 384 23.20 -3.18 -18.13
CA GLY A 384 23.18 -3.32 -19.59
C GLY A 384 21.85 -2.97 -20.27
N THR A 385 20.80 -2.63 -19.53
CA THR A 385 19.50 -2.29 -20.11
C THR A 385 19.23 -0.78 -20.13
N GLY A 386 19.83 -0.02 -19.22
CA GLY A 386 19.52 1.39 -19.00
C GLY A 386 18.17 1.62 -18.31
N MET A 387 17.56 0.56 -17.77
CA MET A 387 16.28 0.57 -17.05
C MET A 387 16.50 0.42 -15.55
N THR A 388 15.65 1.01 -14.74
CA THR A 388 15.48 0.62 -13.35
C THR A 388 14.85 -0.79 -13.27
N TYR A 389 15.01 -1.45 -12.13
CA TYR A 389 14.37 -2.76 -11.95
C TYR A 389 12.84 -2.67 -12.00
N LEU A 390 12.27 -1.56 -11.57
CA LEU A 390 10.84 -1.28 -11.70
C LEU A 390 10.39 -1.27 -13.17
N GLU A 391 11.10 -0.54 -14.02
CA GLU A 391 10.81 -0.49 -15.47
C GLU A 391 10.96 -1.86 -16.11
N TYR A 392 12.02 -2.58 -15.74
CA TYR A 392 12.26 -3.95 -16.20
C TYR A 392 11.14 -4.92 -15.81
N VAL A 393 10.68 -4.87 -14.55
CA VAL A 393 9.54 -5.66 -14.08
C VAL A 393 8.29 -5.34 -14.90
N ASN A 394 8.00 -4.05 -15.12
CA ASN A 394 6.79 -3.65 -15.85
C ASN A 394 6.82 -4.08 -17.33
N GLU A 395 7.98 -4.10 -17.96
CA GLU A 395 8.16 -4.62 -19.31
C GLU A 395 7.87 -6.13 -19.40
N HIS A 396 8.32 -6.89 -18.40
CA HIS A 396 8.24 -8.36 -18.41
C HIS A 396 7.10 -8.97 -17.60
N ILE A 397 6.30 -8.18 -16.89
CA ILE A 397 5.30 -8.70 -15.94
C ILE A 397 4.27 -9.64 -16.57
N ALA A 398 3.89 -9.39 -17.82
CA ALA A 398 2.97 -10.26 -18.54
C ALA A 398 3.59 -11.63 -18.82
N GLU A 399 4.84 -11.67 -19.22
CA GLU A 399 5.59 -12.91 -19.46
C GLU A 399 5.78 -13.68 -18.15
N TRP A 400 6.13 -13.00 -17.07
CA TRP A 400 6.30 -13.62 -15.75
C TRP A 400 5.01 -14.23 -15.21
N ASN A 401 3.88 -13.54 -15.39
CA ASN A 401 2.57 -14.10 -15.03
C ASN A 401 2.22 -15.33 -15.86
N ASN A 402 2.55 -15.33 -17.17
CA ASN A 402 2.36 -16.47 -18.04
C ASN A 402 3.21 -17.67 -17.59
N ILE A 403 4.49 -17.45 -17.30
CA ILE A 403 5.40 -18.48 -16.81
C ILE A 403 4.85 -19.10 -15.51
N GLN A 404 4.52 -18.27 -14.53
CA GLN A 404 4.00 -18.73 -13.24
C GLN A 404 2.70 -19.52 -13.39
N THR A 405 1.82 -19.06 -14.27
CA THR A 405 0.53 -19.74 -14.54
C THR A 405 0.76 -21.08 -15.23
N ASN A 406 1.55 -21.11 -16.30
CA ASN A 406 1.78 -22.33 -17.10
C ASN A 406 2.56 -23.38 -16.32
N LEU A 407 3.47 -22.98 -15.45
CA LEU A 407 4.23 -23.89 -14.60
C LEU A 407 3.55 -24.21 -13.25
N GLY A 408 2.36 -23.65 -13.00
CA GLY A 408 1.55 -23.97 -11.84
C GLY A 408 2.19 -23.58 -10.50
N PHE A 409 2.79 -22.40 -10.40
CA PHE A 409 3.53 -21.97 -9.21
C PHE A 409 2.69 -21.80 -7.96
N TYR A 410 1.40 -21.54 -8.10
CA TYR A 410 0.51 -21.28 -6.96
C TYR A 410 -0.59 -22.32 -6.90
N TRP A 411 -0.61 -23.08 -5.82
CA TRP A 411 -1.69 -23.99 -5.51
C TRP A 411 -2.21 -23.72 -4.10
N SER A 412 -3.50 -23.96 -3.92
CA SER A 412 -4.22 -23.62 -2.68
C SER A 412 -4.15 -24.72 -1.63
N ASP A 413 -3.79 -25.93 -2.02
CA ASP A 413 -3.78 -27.09 -1.14
C ASP A 413 -2.35 -27.62 -1.02
N GLN A 414 -1.78 -27.49 0.16
CA GLN A 414 -0.45 -28.04 0.48
C GLN A 414 -0.38 -29.56 0.37
N ASN A 415 -1.53 -30.24 0.46
CA ASN A 415 -1.60 -31.71 0.36
C ASN A 415 -1.62 -32.19 -1.11
N SER A 416 -1.76 -31.27 -2.06
CA SER A 416 -1.80 -31.56 -3.48
C SER A 416 -0.83 -30.66 -4.26
N PRO A 417 0.47 -30.68 -3.94
CA PRO A 417 1.44 -29.85 -4.58
C PRO A 417 1.57 -30.16 -6.07
N VAL A 418 1.75 -29.16 -6.89
CA VAL A 418 2.08 -29.31 -8.31
C VAL A 418 3.45 -29.96 -8.45
N ALA A 419 3.59 -30.90 -9.36
CA ALA A 419 4.88 -31.55 -9.62
C ALA A 419 5.90 -30.52 -10.08
N GLU A 420 7.15 -30.69 -9.66
CA GLU A 420 8.25 -29.85 -10.12
C GLU A 420 8.34 -29.89 -11.65
N PRO A 421 8.46 -28.74 -12.33
CA PRO A 421 8.64 -28.69 -13.77
C PRO A 421 9.91 -29.42 -14.25
N ASP A 422 9.85 -30.02 -15.43
CA ASP A 422 11.05 -30.52 -16.10
C ASP A 422 11.80 -29.35 -16.74
N TRP A 423 12.64 -28.70 -15.95
CA TRP A 423 13.31 -27.45 -16.26
C TRP A 423 14.18 -27.50 -17.52
N ASP A 424 14.67 -28.69 -17.88
CA ASP A 424 15.54 -28.89 -19.04
C ASP A 424 14.77 -29.00 -20.36
N ASN A 425 13.46 -29.24 -20.28
CA ASN A 425 12.58 -29.44 -21.43
C ASN A 425 11.46 -28.40 -21.55
N ILE A 426 11.58 -27.26 -20.90
CA ILE A 426 10.60 -26.17 -21.01
C ILE A 426 10.78 -25.44 -22.34
N ASP A 427 9.70 -25.32 -23.10
CA ASP A 427 9.62 -24.42 -24.26
C ASP A 427 9.29 -23.00 -23.80
N TRP A 428 10.34 -22.24 -23.42
CA TRP A 428 10.21 -20.87 -22.92
C TRP A 428 9.53 -19.94 -23.92
N ALA A 429 9.81 -20.11 -25.22
CA ALA A 429 9.23 -19.28 -26.26
C ALA A 429 7.69 -19.44 -26.38
N THR A 430 7.17 -20.57 -25.97
CA THR A 430 5.73 -20.83 -25.95
C THR A 430 5.10 -20.34 -24.64
N ILE A 431 5.68 -20.67 -23.48
CA ILE A 431 5.05 -20.37 -22.20
C ILE A 431 5.06 -18.88 -21.84
N THR A 432 6.03 -18.10 -22.33
CA THR A 432 6.06 -16.64 -22.16
C THR A 432 4.94 -15.94 -22.91
N LYS A 433 4.46 -16.50 -24.02
CA LYS A 433 3.46 -15.90 -24.92
C LYS A 433 2.04 -16.38 -24.69
N SER A 434 1.87 -17.55 -24.12
CA SER A 434 0.55 -18.15 -23.95
C SER A 434 -0.15 -17.55 -22.73
N GLY A 435 -0.98 -16.55 -22.94
CA GLY A 435 -2.02 -16.19 -21.98
C GLY A 435 -2.89 -17.42 -21.73
N GLY A 436 -2.71 -18.06 -20.57
CA GLY A 436 -3.45 -19.25 -20.20
C GLY A 436 -4.94 -18.93 -20.02
N SER A 437 -5.71 -19.09 -21.06
CA SER A 437 -7.15 -19.33 -20.94
C SER A 437 -7.37 -20.82 -20.74
N LYS A 438 -7.49 -21.27 -19.52
CA LYS A 438 -8.20 -22.49 -19.17
C LYS A 438 -9.31 -22.19 -18.20
#